data_3a9acf5621a04dc4ed75aa3141b23b3b
#
_entry.id   3a9acf5621a04dc4ed75aa3141b23b3b
#
_cell.length_a   1.000
_cell.length_b   1.000
_cell.length_c   1.000
_cell.angle_alpha   90.00
_cell.angle_beta   90.00
_cell.angle_gamma   90.00
#
_symmetry.space_group_name_H-M   'P 1'
#
loop_
_entity.id
_entity.type
_entity.pdbx_description
1 polymer ?
#
loop_
_entity_poly.entity_id
_entity_poly.type
_entity_poly.pdbx_seq_one_letter_code
_entity_poly.pdbx_strand_id
1 'polypeptide(L)'
;DVAFGPENLGIEPRVIRQRVDYALAAVNMSNFKKKPPHMLSGGQKQRIAIAGVVAMKPKCIVFDEPTAMLDPKGRKEVMRIIKELNSEGITVILITHFMEEAAQADRIIIMYRGKIAADGSPVEIFQEVDKLRELSLDVPLEVKLRYRLEKRGIEIPKEVIDRESMVKFLCQYM
;
A
#
# COMPACT_ATOMS: atom_id res chain seq x y z
N ASP A 1 16.26 -4.12 17.18
CA ASP A 1 15.85 -3.12 16.19
C ASP A 1 14.42 -2.63 16.45
N VAL A 2 13.40 -3.51 16.57
CA VAL A 2 11.98 -3.10 16.74
C VAL A 2 11.75 -2.35 18.06
N ALA A 3 12.51 -2.64 19.11
CA ALA A 3 12.41 -1.96 20.40
C ALA A 3 13.04 -0.56 20.42
N PHE A 4 13.91 -0.25 19.44
CA PHE A 4 14.72 0.99 19.43
C PHE A 4 13.87 2.27 19.50
N GLY A 5 12.79 2.36 18.72
CA GLY A 5 11.89 3.51 18.75
C GLY A 5 11.23 3.71 20.12
N PRO A 6 10.54 2.69 20.65
CA PRO A 6 9.95 2.73 22.00
C PRO A 6 10.96 3.03 23.13
N GLU A 7 12.19 2.49 23.05
CA GLU A 7 13.26 2.77 24.03
C GLU A 7 13.63 4.26 24.02
N ASN A 8 13.81 4.86 22.84
CA ASN A 8 14.10 6.29 22.71
C ASN A 8 12.96 7.20 23.18
N LEU A 9 11.74 6.71 23.20
CA LEU A 9 10.57 7.41 23.74
C LEU A 9 10.48 7.28 25.29
N GLY A 10 11.41 6.60 25.94
CA GLY A 10 11.43 6.42 27.39
C GLY A 10 10.29 5.56 27.92
N ILE A 11 9.78 4.63 27.11
CA ILE A 11 8.68 3.75 27.48
C ILE A 11 9.20 2.67 28.45
N GLU A 12 8.38 2.30 29.43
CA GLU A 12 8.72 1.26 30.40
C GLU A 12 9.05 -0.09 29.72
N PRO A 13 10.11 -0.81 30.14
CA PRO A 13 10.57 -2.06 29.50
C PRO A 13 9.50 -3.14 29.36
N ARG A 14 8.57 -3.25 30.30
CA ARG A 14 7.45 -4.20 30.25
C ARG A 14 6.49 -3.83 29.08
N VAL A 15 6.18 -2.56 28.93
CA VAL A 15 5.32 -2.05 27.86
C VAL A 15 6.01 -2.20 26.51
N ILE A 16 7.32 -1.95 26.44
CA ILE A 16 8.11 -2.16 25.21
C ILE A 16 7.97 -3.60 24.71
N ARG A 17 8.11 -4.60 25.58
CA ARG A 17 7.94 -6.01 25.18
C ARG A 17 6.57 -6.28 24.56
N GLN A 18 5.51 -5.79 25.18
CA GLN A 18 4.15 -5.95 24.67
C GLN A 18 3.99 -5.31 23.30
N ARG A 19 4.52 -4.09 23.12
CA ARG A 19 4.46 -3.37 21.84
C ARG A 19 5.27 -4.06 20.75
N VAL A 20 6.43 -4.58 21.06
CA VAL A 20 7.28 -5.34 20.12
C VAL A 20 6.60 -6.64 19.72
N ASP A 21 6.01 -7.38 20.65
CA ASP A 21 5.29 -8.62 20.34
C ASP A 21 4.08 -8.37 19.45
N TYR A 22 3.29 -7.34 19.76
CA TYR A 22 2.19 -6.88 18.91
C TYR A 22 2.68 -6.49 17.50
N ALA A 23 3.69 -5.63 17.41
CA ALA A 23 4.20 -5.14 16.12
C ALA A 23 4.76 -6.27 15.25
N LEU A 24 5.47 -7.23 15.84
CA LEU A 24 5.97 -8.40 15.11
C LEU A 24 4.83 -9.32 14.65
N ALA A 25 3.76 -9.46 15.44
CA ALA A 25 2.58 -10.21 15.04
C ALA A 25 1.85 -9.53 13.86
N ALA A 26 1.64 -8.21 13.93
CA ALA A 26 0.99 -7.43 12.87
C ALA A 26 1.67 -7.55 11.51
N VAL A 27 2.99 -7.76 11.48
CA VAL A 27 3.76 -7.93 10.23
C VAL A 27 4.12 -9.40 9.92
N ASN A 28 3.53 -10.38 10.62
CA ASN A 28 3.82 -11.82 10.48
C ASN A 28 5.31 -12.19 10.67
N MET A 29 5.98 -11.54 11.64
CA MET A 29 7.40 -11.75 11.93
C MET A 29 7.68 -12.29 13.33
N SER A 30 6.67 -12.77 14.07
CA SER A 30 6.81 -13.29 15.44
C SER A 30 7.88 -14.40 15.57
N ASN A 31 7.94 -15.30 14.59
CA ASN A 31 8.90 -16.40 14.55
C ASN A 31 10.36 -15.94 14.31
N PHE A 32 10.56 -14.69 13.94
CA PHE A 32 11.87 -14.10 13.62
C PHE A 32 12.39 -13.18 14.73
N LYS A 33 11.71 -13.09 15.87
CA LYS A 33 12.02 -12.20 17.01
C LYS A 33 13.48 -12.23 17.45
N LYS A 34 14.12 -13.41 17.39
CA LYS A 34 15.53 -13.60 17.80
C LYS A 34 16.50 -13.65 16.62
N LYS A 35 16.01 -13.53 15.38
CA LYS A 35 16.85 -13.65 14.19
C LYS A 35 17.51 -12.31 13.88
N PRO A 36 18.84 -12.26 13.71
CA PRO A 36 19.53 -11.01 13.41
C PRO A 36 19.16 -10.50 12.00
N PRO A 37 19.09 -9.17 11.79
CA PRO A 37 18.60 -8.57 10.54
C PRO A 37 19.37 -8.99 9.27
N HIS A 38 20.67 -9.25 9.38
CA HIS A 38 21.48 -9.68 8.21
C HIS A 38 21.09 -11.07 7.68
N MET A 39 20.39 -11.89 8.49
CA MET A 39 19.87 -13.20 8.08
C MET A 39 18.44 -13.15 7.50
N LEU A 40 17.88 -11.97 7.34
CA LEU A 40 16.53 -11.77 6.81
C LEU A 40 16.58 -11.46 5.30
N SER A 41 15.56 -11.94 4.56
CA SER A 41 15.36 -11.54 3.16
C SER A 41 14.95 -10.05 3.06
N GLY A 42 15.02 -9.46 1.86
CA GLY A 42 14.61 -8.08 1.63
C GLY A 42 13.20 -7.78 2.12
N GLY A 43 12.22 -8.61 1.76
CA GLY A 43 10.84 -8.46 2.22
C GLY A 43 10.67 -8.66 3.73
N GLN A 44 11.46 -9.54 4.37
CA GLN A 44 11.46 -9.68 5.81
C GLN A 44 12.05 -8.45 6.51
N LYS A 45 13.13 -7.86 5.97
CA LYS A 45 13.73 -6.62 6.48
C LYS A 45 12.72 -5.47 6.41
N GLN A 46 12.00 -5.35 5.28
CA GLN A 46 10.97 -4.33 5.11
C GLN A 46 9.86 -4.48 6.16
N ARG A 47 9.37 -5.69 6.40
CA ARG A 47 8.36 -5.94 7.44
C ARG A 47 8.87 -5.64 8.85
N ILE A 48 10.13 -5.94 9.15
CA ILE A 48 10.75 -5.55 10.44
C ILE A 48 10.86 -4.02 10.58
N ALA A 49 11.18 -3.30 9.51
CA ALA A 49 11.18 -1.84 9.52
C ALA A 49 9.77 -1.28 9.84
N ILE A 50 8.73 -1.83 9.20
CA ILE A 50 7.34 -1.49 9.50
C ILE A 50 7.01 -1.79 10.97
N ALA A 51 7.40 -2.95 11.49
CA ALA A 51 7.18 -3.30 12.90
C ALA A 51 7.84 -2.31 13.86
N GLY A 52 9.05 -1.81 13.54
CA GLY A 52 9.73 -0.78 14.34
C GLY A 52 8.91 0.50 14.46
N VAL A 53 8.25 0.92 13.39
CA VAL A 53 7.36 2.10 13.41
C VAL A 53 6.06 1.79 14.16
N VAL A 54 5.43 0.65 13.91
CA VAL A 54 4.18 0.22 14.56
C VAL A 54 4.34 0.10 16.08
N ALA A 55 5.51 -0.36 16.55
CA ALA A 55 5.81 -0.49 17.99
C ALA A 55 5.75 0.86 18.75
N MET A 56 5.93 1.97 18.05
CA MET A 56 5.79 3.32 18.62
C MET A 56 4.32 3.73 18.81
N LYS A 57 3.35 2.99 18.28
CA LYS A 57 1.91 3.28 18.26
C LYS A 57 1.59 4.64 17.63
N PRO A 58 2.01 4.90 16.41
CA PRO A 58 1.73 6.17 15.73
C PRO A 58 0.25 6.29 15.36
N LYS A 59 -0.25 7.53 15.26
CA LYS A 59 -1.58 7.82 14.69
C LYS A 59 -1.56 7.86 13.17
N CYS A 60 -0.40 8.13 12.57
CA CYS A 60 -0.19 8.22 11.13
C CYS A 60 1.17 7.62 10.76
N ILE A 61 1.21 6.88 9.65
CA ILE A 61 2.45 6.35 9.08
C ILE A 61 2.55 6.82 7.62
N VAL A 62 3.73 7.34 7.27
CA VAL A 62 4.09 7.65 5.89
C VAL A 62 4.98 6.54 5.37
N PHE A 63 4.55 5.86 4.32
CA PHE A 63 5.32 4.86 3.59
C PHE A 63 5.83 5.46 2.29
N ASP A 64 7.14 5.53 2.14
CA ASP A 64 7.78 6.03 0.93
C ASP A 64 8.33 4.84 0.13
N GLU A 65 7.66 4.52 -0.99
CA GLU A 65 7.94 3.39 -1.89
C GLU A 65 8.21 2.06 -1.17
N PRO A 66 7.36 1.60 -0.23
CA PRO A 66 7.67 0.47 0.64
C PRO A 66 7.79 -0.86 -0.09
N THR A 67 7.40 -0.93 -1.35
CA THR A 67 7.34 -2.16 -2.14
C THR A 67 8.28 -2.17 -3.34
N ALA A 68 8.98 -1.07 -3.63
CA ALA A 68 9.77 -0.88 -4.86
C ALA A 68 10.84 -1.96 -5.08
N MET A 69 11.45 -2.48 -3.99
CA MET A 69 12.53 -3.47 -4.05
C MET A 69 12.06 -4.90 -3.75
N LEU A 70 10.74 -5.16 -3.82
CA LEU A 70 10.17 -6.45 -3.47
C LEU A 70 9.69 -7.22 -4.70
N ASP A 71 9.76 -8.53 -4.61
CA ASP A 71 9.12 -9.45 -5.55
C ASP A 71 7.57 -9.32 -5.46
N PRO A 72 6.81 -9.83 -6.43
CA PRO A 72 5.35 -9.70 -6.44
C PRO A 72 4.66 -10.26 -5.18
N LYS A 73 5.23 -11.32 -4.58
CA LYS A 73 4.69 -11.92 -3.36
C LYS A 73 4.95 -11.02 -2.15
N GLY A 74 6.18 -10.52 -2.02
CA GLY A 74 6.56 -9.58 -0.96
C GLY A 74 5.74 -8.28 -1.02
N ARG A 75 5.50 -7.76 -2.24
CA ARG A 75 4.65 -6.58 -2.46
C ARG A 75 3.23 -6.79 -1.95
N LYS A 76 2.60 -7.90 -2.33
CA LYS A 76 1.24 -8.23 -1.85
C LYS A 76 1.17 -8.34 -0.34
N GLU A 77 2.19 -8.94 0.28
CA GLU A 77 2.24 -9.09 1.72
C GLU A 77 2.38 -7.74 2.44
N VAL A 78 3.25 -6.84 1.96
CA VAL A 78 3.39 -5.48 2.52
C VAL A 78 2.11 -4.67 2.34
N MET A 79 1.47 -4.71 1.17
CA MET A 79 0.20 -4.02 0.93
C MET A 79 -0.92 -4.55 1.84
N ARG A 80 -0.97 -5.86 2.09
CA ARG A 80 -1.91 -6.45 3.04
C ARG A 80 -1.69 -5.90 4.45
N ILE A 81 -0.44 -5.84 4.92
CA ILE A 81 -0.08 -5.28 6.22
C ILE A 81 -0.51 -3.80 6.31
N ILE A 82 -0.24 -3.01 5.29
CA ILE A 82 -0.63 -1.59 5.24
C ILE A 82 -2.15 -1.43 5.38
N LYS A 83 -2.93 -2.26 4.68
CA LYS A 83 -4.40 -2.25 4.80
C LYS A 83 -4.88 -2.66 6.20
N GLU A 84 -4.28 -3.66 6.79
CA GLU A 84 -4.62 -4.10 8.15
C GLU A 84 -4.35 -2.99 9.16
N LEU A 85 -3.19 -2.34 9.10
CA LEU A 85 -2.87 -1.19 9.95
C LEU A 85 -3.86 -0.04 9.78
N ASN A 86 -4.28 0.24 8.55
CA ASN A 86 -5.30 1.26 8.28
C ASN A 86 -6.65 0.85 8.87
N SER A 87 -7.08 -0.40 8.73
CA SER A 87 -8.33 -0.91 9.31
C SER A 87 -8.34 -0.88 10.85
N GLU A 88 -7.18 -0.91 11.49
CA GLU A 88 -7.00 -0.72 12.94
C GLU A 88 -7.04 0.76 13.37
N GLY A 89 -7.29 1.69 12.43
CA GLY A 89 -7.45 3.12 12.69
C GLY A 89 -6.18 3.95 12.57
N ILE A 90 -5.09 3.39 12.04
CA ILE A 90 -3.88 4.16 11.73
C ILE A 90 -4.07 4.88 10.39
N THR A 91 -3.89 6.19 10.37
CA THR A 91 -3.86 6.94 9.11
C THR A 91 -2.63 6.53 8.30
N VAL A 92 -2.84 6.15 7.04
CA VAL A 92 -1.76 5.75 6.14
C VAL A 92 -1.60 6.77 5.02
N ILE A 93 -0.38 7.25 4.79
CA ILE A 93 0.02 7.97 3.60
C ILE A 93 1.00 7.08 2.83
N LEU A 94 0.62 6.64 1.64
CA LEU A 94 1.43 5.79 0.79
C LEU A 94 1.95 6.59 -0.41
N ILE A 95 3.25 6.75 -0.51
CA ILE A 95 3.91 7.31 -1.69
C ILE A 95 4.32 6.12 -2.57
N THR A 96 3.81 6.08 -3.79
CA THR A 96 4.07 4.99 -4.72
C THR A 96 3.96 5.46 -6.18
N HIS A 97 4.66 4.79 -7.07
CA HIS A 97 4.50 4.91 -8.51
C HIS A 97 3.77 3.68 -9.12
N PHE A 98 3.35 2.74 -8.29
CA PHE A 98 2.58 1.57 -8.72
C PHE A 98 1.08 1.87 -8.69
N MET A 99 0.46 1.91 -9.86
CA MET A 99 -0.96 2.29 -9.98
C MET A 99 -1.90 1.27 -9.33
N GLU A 100 -1.52 0.00 -9.28
CA GLU A 100 -2.26 -1.07 -8.59
C GLU A 100 -2.28 -0.88 -7.06
N GLU A 101 -1.28 -0.21 -6.51
CA GLU A 101 -1.24 0.16 -5.09
C GLU A 101 -2.11 1.40 -4.84
N ALA A 102 -1.98 2.41 -5.70
CA ALA A 102 -2.80 3.63 -5.64
C ALA A 102 -4.30 3.32 -5.78
N ALA A 103 -4.67 2.34 -6.63
CA ALA A 103 -6.06 1.90 -6.79
C ALA A 103 -6.69 1.33 -5.51
N GLN A 104 -5.89 0.98 -4.52
CA GLN A 104 -6.35 0.42 -3.24
C GLN A 104 -6.53 1.47 -2.13
N ALA A 105 -6.22 2.74 -2.40
CA ALA A 105 -6.37 3.83 -1.45
C ALA A 105 -7.80 4.38 -1.44
N ASP A 106 -8.17 5.09 -0.37
CA ASP A 106 -9.44 5.82 -0.29
C ASP A 106 -9.39 7.14 -1.08
N ARG A 107 -8.19 7.73 -1.20
CA ARG A 107 -7.93 9.01 -1.87
C ARG A 107 -6.57 9.01 -2.52
N ILE A 108 -6.48 9.56 -3.72
CA ILE A 108 -5.23 9.74 -4.47
C ILE A 108 -4.94 11.24 -4.61
N ILE A 109 -3.71 11.61 -4.33
CA ILE A 109 -3.17 12.94 -4.61
C ILE A 109 -2.03 12.77 -5.61
N ILE A 110 -2.17 13.39 -6.79
CA ILE A 110 -1.13 13.39 -7.81
C ILE A 110 -0.30 14.65 -7.68
N MET A 111 1.00 14.47 -7.48
CA MET A 111 1.98 15.55 -7.42
C MET A 111 2.71 15.68 -8.76
N TYR A 112 2.76 16.89 -9.32
CA TYR A 112 3.52 17.19 -10.52
C TYR A 112 4.23 18.52 -10.39
N ARG A 113 5.56 18.53 -10.59
CA ARG A 113 6.41 19.74 -10.47
C ARG A 113 6.18 20.51 -9.17
N GLY A 114 6.06 19.80 -8.05
CA GLY A 114 5.89 20.40 -6.72
C GLY A 114 4.50 20.98 -6.43
N LYS A 115 3.50 20.68 -7.28
CA LYS A 115 2.11 21.12 -7.11
C LYS A 115 1.17 19.93 -7.16
N ILE A 116 0.00 20.06 -6.53
CA ILE A 116 -1.09 19.09 -6.66
C ILE A 116 -1.69 19.27 -8.07
N ALA A 117 -1.59 18.22 -8.89
CA ALA A 117 -2.15 18.18 -10.25
C ALA A 117 -3.56 17.56 -10.28
N ALA A 118 -3.84 16.62 -9.37
CA ALA A 118 -5.16 16.03 -9.17
C ALA A 118 -5.33 15.53 -7.74
N ASP A 119 -6.58 15.47 -7.28
CA ASP A 119 -6.97 15.02 -5.93
C ASP A 119 -8.39 14.45 -6.03
N GLY A 120 -8.60 13.21 -5.62
CA GLY A 120 -9.89 12.55 -5.69
C GLY A 120 -9.83 11.07 -5.29
N SER A 121 -10.96 10.39 -5.40
CA SER A 121 -11.04 8.94 -5.24
C SER A 121 -10.32 8.21 -6.39
N PRO A 122 -9.87 6.96 -6.21
CA PRO A 122 -9.28 6.17 -7.30
C PRO A 122 -10.19 6.09 -8.53
N VAL A 123 -11.51 5.97 -8.35
CA VAL A 123 -12.48 5.91 -9.45
C VAL A 123 -12.45 7.20 -10.26
N GLU A 124 -12.47 8.37 -9.62
CA GLU A 124 -12.43 9.68 -10.28
C GLU A 124 -11.10 9.89 -11.01
N ILE A 125 -9.99 9.62 -10.34
CA ILE A 125 -8.64 9.82 -10.90
C ILE A 125 -8.41 8.93 -12.13
N PHE A 126 -8.77 7.65 -12.07
CA PHE A 126 -8.55 6.70 -13.17
C PHE A 126 -9.56 6.79 -14.32
N GLN A 127 -10.53 7.70 -14.26
CA GLN A 127 -11.33 8.08 -15.42
C GLN A 127 -10.58 9.02 -16.38
N GLU A 128 -9.67 9.83 -15.84
CA GLU A 128 -8.91 10.84 -16.57
C GLU A 128 -7.65 10.24 -17.26
N VAL A 129 -7.82 9.11 -17.98
CA VAL A 129 -6.69 8.34 -18.57
C VAL A 129 -5.76 9.20 -19.42
N ASP A 130 -6.31 10.07 -20.27
CA ASP A 130 -5.50 10.89 -21.17
C ASP A 130 -4.73 11.97 -20.41
N LYS A 131 -5.34 12.59 -19.38
CA LYS A 131 -4.68 13.55 -18.50
C LYS A 131 -3.55 12.90 -17.67
N LEU A 132 -3.74 11.69 -17.19
CA LEU A 132 -2.70 10.93 -16.48
C LEU A 132 -1.49 10.67 -17.39
N ARG A 133 -1.73 10.33 -18.66
CA ARG A 133 -0.67 10.16 -19.67
C ARG A 133 0.11 11.45 -19.95
N GLU A 134 -0.56 12.60 -20.00
CA GLU A 134 0.10 13.91 -20.14
C GLU A 134 1.03 14.19 -18.94
N LEU A 135 0.69 13.70 -17.75
CA LEU A 135 1.52 13.77 -16.55
C LEU A 135 2.60 12.67 -16.49
N SER A 136 2.76 11.87 -17.56
CA SER A 136 3.67 10.72 -17.64
C SER A 136 3.36 9.65 -16.59
N LEU A 137 2.11 9.56 -16.16
CA LEU A 137 1.61 8.51 -15.28
C LEU A 137 0.88 7.44 -16.09
N ASP A 138 0.96 6.22 -15.60
CA ASP A 138 0.21 5.10 -16.15
C ASP A 138 -1.11 4.91 -15.38
N VAL A 139 -1.91 3.93 -15.76
CA VAL A 139 -3.12 3.50 -15.06
C VAL A 139 -3.08 2.00 -14.82
N PRO A 140 -3.84 1.45 -13.85
CA PRO A 140 -3.95 0.01 -13.67
C PRO A 140 -4.29 -0.72 -14.97
N LEU A 141 -3.83 -1.95 -15.11
CA LEU A 141 -4.06 -2.77 -16.32
C LEU A 141 -5.55 -2.90 -16.63
N GLU A 142 -6.36 -3.06 -15.61
CA GLU A 142 -7.81 -3.20 -15.67
C GLU A 142 -8.47 -1.93 -16.25
N VAL A 143 -7.99 -0.77 -15.83
CA VAL A 143 -8.43 0.53 -16.39
C VAL A 143 -8.02 0.67 -17.84
N LYS A 144 -6.82 0.23 -18.23
CA LYS A 144 -6.40 0.17 -19.64
C LYS A 144 -7.31 -0.73 -20.46
N LEU A 145 -7.64 -1.90 -19.92
CA LEU A 145 -8.53 -2.86 -20.57
C LEU A 145 -9.93 -2.25 -20.74
N ARG A 146 -10.52 -1.67 -19.66
CA ARG A 146 -11.79 -0.96 -19.70
C ARG A 146 -11.80 0.09 -20.81
N TYR A 147 -10.85 1.01 -20.80
CA TYR A 147 -10.73 2.09 -21.80
C TYR A 147 -10.67 1.57 -23.24
N ARG A 148 -9.99 0.42 -23.48
CA ARG A 148 -9.94 -0.20 -24.82
C ARG A 148 -11.25 -0.87 -25.23
N LEU A 149 -11.96 -1.48 -24.29
CA LEU A 149 -13.24 -2.14 -24.54
C LEU A 149 -14.35 -1.13 -24.76
N GLU A 150 -14.37 -0.03 -24.00
CA GLU A 150 -15.28 1.09 -24.21
C GLU A 150 -15.15 1.70 -25.63
N LYS A 151 -13.91 1.85 -26.14
CA LYS A 151 -13.67 2.28 -27.53
C LYS A 151 -14.20 1.29 -28.59
N ARG A 152 -14.52 0.06 -28.20
CA ARG A 152 -15.14 -0.95 -29.07
C ARG A 152 -16.64 -1.10 -28.83
N GLY A 153 -17.24 -0.19 -28.06
CA GLY A 153 -18.68 -0.17 -27.78
C GLY A 153 -19.13 -1.11 -26.66
N ILE A 154 -18.19 -1.62 -25.84
CA ILE A 154 -18.53 -2.43 -24.66
C ILE A 154 -18.54 -1.50 -23.45
N GLU A 155 -19.72 -1.26 -22.89
CA GLU A 155 -19.85 -0.45 -21.66
C GLU A 155 -19.40 -1.24 -20.43
N ILE A 156 -18.45 -0.66 -19.67
CA ILE A 156 -17.92 -1.23 -18.43
C ILE A 156 -18.11 -0.20 -17.32
N PRO A 157 -18.65 -0.59 -16.15
CA PRO A 157 -18.82 0.30 -15.01
C PRO A 157 -17.53 1.01 -14.63
N LYS A 158 -17.62 2.28 -14.26
CA LYS A 158 -16.47 3.13 -13.91
C LYS A 158 -15.72 2.64 -12.66
N GLU A 159 -16.42 1.94 -11.80
CA GLU A 159 -15.92 1.32 -10.56
C GLU A 159 -14.99 0.13 -10.83
N VAL A 160 -14.93 -0.36 -12.08
CA VAL A 160 -14.02 -1.45 -12.48
C VAL A 160 -12.62 -0.88 -12.69
N ILE A 161 -11.86 -0.77 -11.59
CA ILE A 161 -10.51 -0.18 -11.57
C ILE A 161 -9.43 -1.17 -11.10
N ASP A 162 -9.82 -2.34 -10.61
CA ASP A 162 -8.93 -3.39 -10.11
C ASP A 162 -9.28 -4.76 -10.70
N ARG A 163 -8.40 -5.74 -10.42
CA ARG A 163 -8.52 -7.09 -10.97
C ARG A 163 -9.79 -7.81 -10.53
N GLU A 164 -10.18 -7.67 -9.27
CA GLU A 164 -11.32 -8.40 -8.71
C GLU A 164 -12.62 -7.92 -9.36
N SER A 165 -12.82 -6.61 -9.43
CA SER A 165 -13.98 -5.99 -10.08
C SER A 165 -14.03 -6.32 -11.58
N MET A 166 -12.89 -6.32 -12.28
CA MET A 166 -12.82 -6.69 -13.69
C MET A 166 -13.20 -8.16 -13.93
N VAL A 167 -12.66 -9.08 -13.14
CA VAL A 167 -13.01 -10.53 -13.25
C VAL A 167 -14.49 -10.72 -12.98
N LYS A 168 -15.03 -10.10 -11.92
CA LYS A 168 -16.47 -10.20 -11.60
C LYS A 168 -17.34 -9.70 -12.74
N PHE A 169 -16.99 -8.56 -13.34
CA PHE A 169 -17.70 -8.01 -14.50
C PHE A 169 -17.66 -8.98 -15.68
N LEU A 170 -16.48 -9.47 -16.06
CA LEU A 170 -16.34 -10.36 -17.21
C LEU A 170 -17.10 -11.69 -17.03
N CYS A 171 -17.09 -12.25 -15.81
CA CYS A 171 -17.85 -13.47 -15.52
C CYS A 171 -19.38 -13.26 -15.56
N GLN A 172 -19.88 -12.04 -15.41
CA GLN A 172 -21.30 -11.72 -15.54
C GLN A 172 -21.70 -11.39 -16.97
N TYR A 173 -20.74 -10.97 -17.79
CA TYR A 173 -20.97 -10.58 -19.19
C TYR A 173 -20.95 -11.76 -20.16
N MET A 174 -20.34 -12.90 -19.76
CA MET A 174 -20.33 -14.16 -20.52
C MET A 174 -21.52 -15.03 -20.17
#